data_21a047c740fe1b6557e702e898051bad
#
_entry.id   21a047c740fe1b6557e702e898051bad
#
_cell.length_a   1.000
_cell.length_b   1.000
_cell.length_c   1.000
_cell.angle_alpha   90.00
_cell.angle_beta   90.00
_cell.angle_gamma   90.00
#
_symmetry.space_group_name_H-M   'P 1'
#
loop_
_entity.id
_entity.type
_entity.pdbx_description
1 polymer ?
#
loop_
_entity_poly.entity_id
_entity_poly.type
_entity_poly.pdbx_seq_one_letter_code
_entity_poly.pdbx_strand_id
1 'polypeptide(L)'
;MYWEEVIELIKTHGDEPKSSFPNQYNDSDDYYVYEYERGTVKTKYIDIDEFSEKIKDCFKKYLKYGLKNMQIFSSLGASEGIGEHTDNGNVLIICLEGEIGYIIERTGRVFLKAGDTIFIKDNLLHAGISSTVPRICLSCEVEESIPSHEVTHFFG
;
A
#
# COMPACT_ATOMS: atom_id res chain seq x y z
N MET A 1 9.45 -6.92 -13.70
CA MET A 1 9.89 -5.53 -13.90
C MET A 1 10.32 -4.86 -12.60
N TYR A 2 9.49 -4.85 -11.59
CA TYR A 2 9.88 -4.37 -10.26
C TYR A 2 10.18 -5.49 -9.29
N TRP A 3 9.86 -6.73 -9.62
CA TRP A 3 9.90 -7.84 -8.67
C TRP A 3 11.27 -8.09 -8.06
N GLU A 4 12.34 -8.05 -8.85
CA GLU A 4 13.69 -8.31 -8.31
C GLU A 4 14.03 -7.32 -7.20
N GLU A 5 13.78 -6.06 -7.45
CA GLU A 5 14.05 -5.00 -6.48
C GLU A 5 13.16 -5.11 -5.25
N VAL A 6 11.87 -5.38 -5.47
CA VAL A 6 10.92 -5.51 -4.38
C VAL A 6 11.24 -6.70 -3.50
N ILE A 7 11.65 -7.82 -4.08
CA ILE A 7 12.08 -8.98 -3.30
C ILE A 7 13.26 -8.61 -2.41
N GLU A 8 14.23 -7.87 -2.92
CA GLU A 8 15.36 -7.43 -2.10
C GLU A 8 14.93 -6.49 -0.97
N LEU A 9 14.01 -5.59 -1.26
CA LEU A 9 13.47 -4.70 -0.22
C LEU A 9 12.72 -5.49 0.85
N ILE A 10 11.95 -6.51 0.45
CA ILE A 10 11.25 -7.37 1.41
C ILE A 10 12.24 -8.15 2.27
N LYS A 11 13.31 -8.65 1.69
CA LYS A 11 14.35 -9.37 2.46
C LYS A 11 15.00 -8.47 3.50
N THR A 12 15.21 -7.21 3.17
CA THR A 12 15.89 -6.26 4.04
C THR A 12 14.95 -5.60 5.03
N HIS A 13 13.75 -5.24 4.60
CA HIS A 13 12.82 -4.42 5.36
C HIS A 13 11.49 -5.11 5.67
N GLY A 14 11.30 -6.35 5.22
CA GLY A 14 10.06 -7.06 5.48
C GLY A 14 9.84 -7.27 6.96
N ASP A 15 8.61 -7.09 7.40
CA ASP A 15 8.25 -7.47 8.74
C ASP A 15 8.22 -8.98 8.85
N GLU A 16 8.57 -9.49 10.02
CA GLU A 16 8.49 -10.90 10.27
C GLU A 16 7.12 -11.28 10.83
N PRO A 17 6.54 -12.41 10.40
CA PRO A 17 5.27 -12.85 10.96
C PRO A 17 5.44 -13.13 12.44
N LYS A 18 4.44 -12.75 13.21
CA LYS A 18 4.43 -13.07 14.64
C LYS A 18 4.08 -14.52 14.84
N SER A 19 4.67 -15.13 15.85
CA SER A 19 4.44 -16.52 16.16
C SER A 19 3.06 -16.77 16.79
N SER A 20 2.52 -15.79 17.47
CA SER A 20 1.22 -15.92 18.10
C SER A 20 0.12 -15.69 17.08
N PHE A 21 -0.84 -16.58 17.06
CA PHE A 21 -1.99 -16.42 16.18
C PHE A 21 -2.81 -15.20 16.62
N PRO A 22 -3.46 -14.51 15.68
CA PRO A 22 -4.18 -13.28 16.02
C PRO A 22 -5.46 -13.59 16.77
N ASN A 23 -5.37 -13.67 18.03
CA ASN A 23 -6.52 -13.86 18.90
C ASN A 23 -6.87 -12.61 19.68
N GLN A 24 -6.07 -11.60 19.55
CA GLN A 24 -6.17 -10.42 20.38
C GLN A 24 -6.81 -9.26 19.65
N TYR A 25 -6.70 -9.16 18.38
CA TYR A 25 -7.36 -8.18 17.52
C TYR A 25 -7.18 -6.71 17.91
N ASN A 26 -6.25 -6.41 18.75
CA ASN A 26 -6.14 -5.09 19.33
C ASN A 26 -4.79 -4.46 19.14
N ASP A 27 -3.89 -5.10 18.41
CA ASP A 27 -2.58 -4.53 18.20
C ASP A 27 -2.02 -4.91 16.83
N SER A 28 -0.87 -4.33 16.54
CA SER A 28 -0.21 -4.49 15.26
C SER A 28 0.28 -5.92 15.00
N ASP A 29 0.49 -6.70 16.04
CA ASP A 29 0.98 -8.07 15.90
C ASP A 29 -0.08 -8.95 15.28
N ASP A 30 -1.32 -8.85 15.75
CA ASP A 30 -2.44 -9.58 15.19
C ASP A 30 -2.71 -9.19 13.76
N TYR A 31 -2.67 -7.91 13.49
CA TYR A 31 -2.84 -7.37 12.16
C TYR A 31 -1.80 -7.92 11.20
N TYR A 32 -0.56 -8.00 11.62
CA TYR A 32 0.51 -8.48 10.78
C TYR A 32 0.35 -9.96 10.42
N VAL A 33 0.05 -10.80 11.39
CA VAL A 33 -0.18 -12.22 11.15
C VAL A 33 -1.34 -12.42 10.20
N TYR A 34 -2.40 -11.66 10.39
CA TYR A 34 -3.57 -11.74 9.53
C TYR A 34 -3.25 -11.39 8.08
N GLU A 35 -2.49 -10.32 7.86
CA GLU A 35 -2.06 -9.97 6.51
C GLU A 35 -1.25 -11.07 5.87
N TYR A 36 -0.32 -11.63 6.62
CA TYR A 36 0.56 -12.66 6.11
C TYR A 36 -0.23 -13.89 5.66
N GLU A 37 -1.17 -14.31 6.47
CA GLU A 37 -2.02 -15.46 6.15
C GLU A 37 -2.91 -15.22 4.94
N ARG A 38 -3.24 -13.97 4.67
CA ARG A 38 -4.04 -13.60 3.50
C ARG A 38 -3.22 -13.48 2.23
N GLY A 39 -1.93 -13.77 2.28
CA GLY A 39 -1.08 -13.75 1.10
C GLY A 39 -0.53 -12.38 0.74
N THR A 40 -0.69 -11.41 1.62
CA THR A 40 -0.12 -10.08 1.44
C THR A 40 1.07 -9.90 2.37
N VAL A 41 2.18 -9.46 1.83
CA VAL A 41 3.39 -9.16 2.60
C VAL A 41 3.64 -7.67 2.56
N LYS A 42 3.93 -7.08 3.72
CA LYS A 42 4.28 -5.67 3.80
C LYS A 42 5.68 -5.50 4.37
N THR A 43 6.29 -4.39 4.04
CA THR A 43 7.58 -4.00 4.62
C THR A 43 7.36 -3.08 5.81
N LYS A 44 8.40 -2.91 6.61
CA LYS A 44 8.51 -1.79 7.52
C LYS A 44 8.66 -0.52 6.71
N TYR A 45 8.69 0.62 7.36
CA TYR A 45 8.91 1.88 6.67
C TYR A 45 10.31 1.90 6.05
N ILE A 46 10.36 2.32 4.79
CA ILE A 46 11.59 2.35 3.99
C ILE A 46 11.94 3.81 3.73
N ASP A 47 13.18 4.18 3.95
CA ASP A 47 13.65 5.52 3.62
C ASP A 47 13.65 5.72 2.10
N ILE A 48 13.30 6.92 1.68
CA ILE A 48 13.23 7.26 0.25
C ILE A 48 14.52 6.91 -0.48
N ASP A 49 15.66 7.13 0.16
CA ASP A 49 16.96 6.89 -0.46
C ASP A 49 17.25 5.42 -0.77
N GLU A 50 16.53 4.51 -0.16
CA GLU A 50 16.75 3.08 -0.35
C GLU A 50 16.05 2.53 -1.58
N PHE A 51 15.15 3.30 -2.18
CA PHE A 51 14.51 2.88 -3.44
C PHE A 51 15.42 3.15 -4.62
N SER A 52 15.31 2.33 -5.66
CA SER A 52 16.01 2.57 -6.91
C SER A 52 15.47 3.81 -7.61
N GLU A 53 16.26 4.33 -8.55
CA GLU A 53 15.80 5.46 -9.38
C GLU A 53 14.53 5.12 -10.13
N LYS A 54 14.38 3.87 -10.53
CA LYS A 54 13.19 3.39 -11.25
C LYS A 54 11.93 3.53 -10.41
N ILE A 55 11.98 3.13 -9.14
CA ILE A 55 10.83 3.31 -8.24
C ILE A 55 10.68 4.77 -7.88
N LYS A 56 11.78 5.49 -7.61
CA LYS A 56 11.72 6.92 -7.32
C LYS A 56 11.02 7.69 -8.43
N ASP A 57 11.23 7.30 -9.67
CA ASP A 57 10.56 7.95 -10.81
C ASP A 57 9.03 7.83 -10.74
N CYS A 58 8.53 6.81 -10.07
CA CYS A 58 7.08 6.63 -9.91
C CYS A 58 6.47 7.62 -8.92
N PHE A 59 7.24 8.11 -7.95
CA PHE A 59 6.68 8.97 -6.90
C PHE A 59 7.34 10.33 -6.78
N LYS A 60 8.39 10.62 -7.54
CA LYS A 60 9.16 11.87 -7.36
C LYS A 60 8.32 13.14 -7.53
N LYS A 61 7.32 13.11 -8.39
CA LYS A 61 6.45 14.28 -8.59
C LYS A 61 5.59 14.59 -7.37
N TYR A 62 5.46 13.64 -6.45
CA TYR A 62 4.67 13.83 -5.24
C TYR A 62 5.50 14.25 -4.03
N LEU A 63 6.83 14.25 -4.15
CA LEU A 63 7.71 14.63 -3.03
C LEU A 63 7.40 16.01 -2.48
N LYS A 64 6.99 16.91 -3.32
CA LYS A 64 6.64 18.29 -2.92
C LYS A 64 5.46 18.36 -1.96
N TYR A 65 4.67 17.30 -1.88
CA TYR A 65 3.53 17.25 -0.95
C TYR A 65 3.87 16.63 0.40
N GLY A 66 5.11 16.20 0.59
CA GLY A 66 5.59 15.65 1.85
C GLY A 66 5.25 14.18 2.03
N LEU A 67 5.99 13.30 1.37
CA LEU A 67 5.81 11.85 1.52
C LEU A 67 6.59 11.33 2.72
N LYS A 68 5.98 10.42 3.47
CA LYS A 68 6.63 9.74 4.59
C LYS A 68 6.02 8.37 4.82
N ASN A 69 6.68 7.57 5.66
CA ASN A 69 6.19 6.25 6.04
C ASN A 69 5.91 5.36 4.84
N MET A 70 6.89 5.24 3.98
CA MET A 70 6.75 4.50 2.72
C MET A 70 6.87 3.01 2.96
N GLN A 71 5.94 2.25 2.41
CA GLN A 71 5.90 0.80 2.54
C GLN A 71 5.59 0.16 1.20
N ILE A 72 6.09 -1.06 1.03
CA ILE A 72 5.71 -1.92 -0.09
C ILE A 72 4.72 -2.96 0.43
N PHE A 73 3.63 -3.11 -0.30
CA PHE A 73 2.68 -4.21 -0.11
C PHE A 73 2.72 -5.08 -1.36
N SER A 74 2.91 -6.37 -1.19
CA SER A 74 3.00 -7.28 -2.33
C SER A 74 2.32 -8.60 -2.07
N SER A 75 1.87 -9.23 -3.15
CA SER A 75 1.39 -10.60 -3.12
C SER A 75 1.78 -11.29 -4.42
N LEU A 76 2.11 -12.58 -4.33
CA LEU A 76 2.57 -13.35 -5.48
C LEU A 76 1.43 -13.98 -6.28
N GLY A 77 0.24 -13.96 -5.75
CA GLY A 77 -0.92 -14.55 -6.40
C GLY A 77 -2.19 -14.05 -5.78
N ALA A 78 -3.22 -14.87 -5.79
CA ALA A 78 -4.48 -14.53 -5.16
C ALA A 78 -4.26 -14.20 -3.69
N SER A 79 -4.82 -13.11 -3.24
CA SER A 79 -4.71 -12.69 -1.85
C SER A 79 -5.98 -11.97 -1.45
N GLU A 80 -6.28 -12.03 -0.17
CA GLU A 80 -7.33 -11.18 0.38
C GLU A 80 -6.73 -9.83 0.73
N GLY A 81 -7.55 -8.80 0.67
CA GLY A 81 -7.14 -7.48 1.06
C GLY A 81 -7.13 -7.31 2.58
N ILE A 82 -6.57 -6.20 2.99
CA ILE A 82 -6.61 -5.77 4.38
C ILE A 82 -8.03 -5.31 4.69
N GLY A 83 -8.51 -5.63 5.88
CA GLY A 83 -9.86 -5.26 6.31
C GLY A 83 -10.10 -3.75 6.33
N GLU A 84 -11.34 -3.39 6.55
CA GLU A 84 -11.74 -1.99 6.62
C GLU A 84 -11.00 -1.24 7.72
N HIS A 85 -10.51 -0.06 7.37
CA HIS A 85 -9.79 0.79 8.32
C HIS A 85 -9.80 2.24 7.85
N THR A 86 -9.41 3.12 8.76
CA THR A 86 -9.10 4.52 8.45
C THR A 86 -7.65 4.77 8.81
N ASP A 87 -7.04 5.74 8.16
CA ASP A 87 -5.67 6.15 8.47
C ASP A 87 -5.66 7.53 9.12
N ASN A 88 -4.66 7.76 9.96
CA ASN A 88 -4.41 9.07 10.55
C ASN A 88 -3.50 9.84 9.60
N GLY A 89 -4.09 10.44 8.61
CA GLY A 89 -3.38 11.19 7.60
C GLY A 89 -3.78 10.78 6.20
N ASN A 90 -3.40 11.60 5.24
CA ASN A 90 -3.67 11.32 3.85
C ASN A 90 -2.76 10.20 3.35
N VAL A 91 -3.27 9.37 2.46
CA VAL A 91 -2.53 8.22 1.91
C VAL A 91 -2.45 8.34 0.40
N LEU A 92 -1.27 8.05 -0.12
CA LEU A 92 -1.05 7.88 -1.55
C LEU A 92 -0.64 6.43 -1.80
N ILE A 93 -1.32 5.78 -2.73
CA ILE A 93 -0.98 4.42 -3.14
C ILE A 93 -0.69 4.42 -4.63
N ILE A 94 0.41 3.80 -5.00
CA ILE A 94 0.82 3.66 -6.39
C ILE A 94 0.89 2.18 -6.70
N CYS A 95 0.15 1.73 -7.70
CA CYS A 95 0.22 0.35 -8.16
C CYS A 95 1.41 0.23 -9.12
N LEU A 96 2.39 -0.59 -8.75
CA LEU A 96 3.59 -0.80 -9.57
C LEU A 96 3.45 -1.99 -10.50
N GLU A 97 2.81 -3.06 -10.04
CA GLU A 97 2.62 -4.29 -10.80
C GLU A 97 1.25 -4.87 -10.49
N GLY A 98 0.62 -5.48 -11.48
CA GLY A 98 -0.63 -6.20 -11.29
C GLY A 98 -1.83 -5.29 -11.13
N GLU A 99 -2.81 -5.79 -10.39
CA GLU A 99 -4.06 -5.07 -10.14
C GLU A 99 -4.46 -5.23 -8.68
N ILE A 100 -5.11 -4.20 -8.16
CA ILE A 100 -5.70 -4.25 -6.84
C ILE A 100 -6.99 -3.44 -6.82
N GLY A 101 -7.97 -3.93 -6.07
CA GLY A 101 -9.22 -3.20 -5.86
C GLY A 101 -9.30 -2.62 -4.47
N TYR A 102 -10.02 -1.53 -4.35
CA TYR A 102 -10.36 -0.91 -3.08
C TYR A 102 -11.84 -0.61 -3.01
N ILE A 103 -12.37 -0.68 -1.80
CA ILE A 103 -13.70 -0.17 -1.48
C ILE A 103 -13.47 1.09 -0.66
N ILE A 104 -14.04 2.20 -1.11
CA ILE A 104 -13.94 3.48 -0.42
C ILE A 104 -15.35 3.86 0.02
N GLU A 105 -15.51 4.29 1.27
CA GLU A 105 -16.83 4.68 1.77
C GLU A 105 -17.51 5.69 0.85
N ARG A 106 -18.81 5.53 0.65
CA ARG A 106 -19.67 6.39 -0.18
C ARG A 106 -19.33 6.44 -1.65
N THR A 107 -18.32 5.69 -2.10
CA THR A 107 -17.90 5.73 -3.50
C THR A 107 -18.10 4.41 -4.21
N GLY A 108 -17.92 3.29 -3.50
CA GLY A 108 -17.96 1.97 -4.10
C GLY A 108 -16.58 1.44 -4.40
N ARG A 109 -16.49 0.61 -5.43
CA ARG A 109 -15.23 -0.08 -5.75
C ARG A 109 -14.40 0.69 -6.77
N VAL A 110 -13.09 0.66 -6.56
CA VAL A 110 -12.11 1.24 -7.46
C VAL A 110 -11.06 0.18 -7.75
N PHE A 111 -10.67 0.03 -9.01
CA PHE A 111 -9.63 -0.92 -9.39
C PHE A 111 -8.44 -0.16 -9.96
N LEU A 112 -7.25 -0.49 -9.43
CA LEU A 112 -5.99 0.06 -9.88
C LEU A 112 -5.24 -1.00 -10.66
N LYS A 113 -4.66 -0.59 -11.77
CA LYS A 113 -3.70 -1.38 -12.53
C LYS A 113 -2.34 -0.71 -12.47
N ALA A 114 -1.31 -1.40 -12.94
CA ALA A 114 0.05 -0.87 -12.93
C ALA A 114 0.11 0.52 -13.54
N GLY A 115 0.69 1.46 -12.81
CA GLY A 115 0.77 2.86 -13.18
C GLY A 115 -0.32 3.75 -12.57
N ASP A 116 -1.40 3.17 -12.07
CA ASP A 116 -2.46 3.96 -11.45
C ASP A 116 -2.07 4.40 -10.05
N THR A 117 -2.64 5.54 -9.64
CA THR A 117 -2.42 6.12 -8.32
C THR A 117 -3.75 6.47 -7.69
N ILE A 118 -3.82 6.37 -6.38
CA ILE A 118 -5.01 6.74 -5.61
C ILE A 118 -4.60 7.59 -4.42
N PHE A 119 -5.31 8.68 -4.23
CA PHE A 119 -5.19 9.53 -3.04
C PHE A 119 -6.44 9.34 -2.19
N ILE A 120 -6.23 9.02 -0.91
CA ILE A 120 -7.32 8.85 0.05
C ILE A 120 -7.09 9.82 1.19
N LYS A 121 -8.05 10.72 1.40
CA LYS A 121 -8.02 11.68 2.49
C LYS A 121 -8.07 10.96 3.84
N ASP A 122 -7.49 11.58 4.85
CA ASP A 122 -7.49 11.04 6.19
C ASP A 122 -8.92 10.76 6.70
N ASN A 123 -9.03 9.74 7.52
CA ASN A 123 -10.28 9.30 8.15
C ASN A 123 -11.37 8.78 7.19
N LEU A 124 -11.09 8.60 5.91
CA LEU A 124 -12.02 7.90 5.03
C LEU A 124 -11.89 6.39 5.25
N LEU A 125 -13.01 5.75 5.52
CA LEU A 125 -13.04 4.29 5.69
C LEU A 125 -12.80 3.62 4.35
N HIS A 126 -11.85 2.70 4.29
CA HIS A 126 -11.53 1.99 3.06
C HIS A 126 -10.98 0.61 3.36
N ALA A 127 -10.99 -0.25 2.35
CA ALA A 127 -10.45 -1.58 2.45
C ALA A 127 -9.88 -2.02 1.10
N GLY A 128 -8.75 -2.72 1.15
CA GLY A 128 -8.28 -3.45 -0.02
C GLY A 128 -9.13 -4.68 -0.22
N ILE A 129 -9.48 -4.98 -1.45
CA ILE A 129 -10.21 -6.19 -1.78
C ILE A 129 -9.27 -7.17 -2.48
N SER A 130 -9.69 -8.44 -2.54
CA SER A 130 -8.84 -9.50 -3.07
C SER A 130 -8.45 -9.26 -4.53
N SER A 131 -7.26 -9.77 -4.88
CA SER A 131 -6.75 -9.75 -6.25
C SER A 131 -6.37 -11.17 -6.65
N THR A 132 -6.57 -11.50 -7.92
CA THR A 132 -6.20 -12.82 -8.45
C THR A 132 -4.89 -12.80 -9.20
N VAL A 133 -4.22 -11.67 -9.30
CA VAL A 133 -2.94 -11.53 -10.00
C VAL A 133 -1.84 -11.11 -9.02
N PRO A 134 -0.57 -11.46 -9.31
CA PRO A 134 0.53 -10.93 -8.52
C PRO A 134 0.53 -9.41 -8.58
N ARG A 135 0.81 -8.76 -7.45
CA ARG A 135 0.77 -7.30 -7.38
C ARG A 135 1.84 -6.73 -6.48
N ILE A 136 2.21 -5.50 -6.77
CA ILE A 136 3.09 -4.69 -5.93
C ILE A 136 2.48 -3.30 -5.83
N CYS A 137 2.29 -2.82 -4.61
CA CYS A 137 1.83 -1.46 -4.36
C CYS A 137 2.80 -0.74 -3.45
N LEU A 138 3.04 0.52 -3.74
CA LEU A 138 3.77 1.42 -2.86
C LEU A 138 2.75 2.29 -2.14
N SER A 139 2.81 2.32 -0.82
CA SER A 139 1.92 3.11 0.00
C SER A 139 2.72 4.09 0.84
N CYS A 140 2.23 5.31 0.99
CA CYS A 140 2.87 6.29 1.85
C CYS A 140 1.85 7.27 2.40
N GLU A 141 2.24 7.95 3.48
CA GLU A 141 1.47 9.07 3.99
C GLU A 141 1.89 10.35 3.27
N VAL A 142 0.96 11.25 3.12
CA VAL A 142 1.18 12.54 2.44
C VAL A 142 0.76 13.66 3.39
N GLU A 143 1.66 14.61 3.61
CA GLU A 143 1.36 15.72 4.54
C GLU A 143 0.31 16.67 3.99
N GLU A 144 0.41 17.00 2.70
CA GLU A 144 -0.51 17.93 2.04
C GLU A 144 -1.43 17.19 1.08
N SER A 145 -2.57 17.78 0.79
CA SER A 145 -3.48 17.19 -0.20
C SER A 145 -2.88 17.30 -1.59
N ILE A 146 -2.96 16.20 -2.32
CA ILE A 146 -2.52 16.17 -3.72
C ILE A 146 -3.68 16.65 -4.60
N PRO A 147 -3.45 17.55 -5.55
CA PRO A 147 -4.52 17.96 -6.48
C PRO A 147 -5.11 16.77 -7.23
N SER A 148 -6.41 16.78 -7.43
CA SER A 148 -7.11 15.65 -8.04
C SER A 148 -6.63 15.30 -9.43
N HIS A 149 -6.15 16.28 -10.20
CA HIS A 149 -5.67 16.03 -11.55
C HIS A 149 -4.29 15.35 -11.61
N GLU A 150 -3.61 15.22 -10.48
CA GLU A 150 -2.28 14.59 -10.43
C GLU A 150 -2.32 13.11 -10.05
N VAL A 151 -3.49 12.59 -9.74
CA VAL A 151 -3.67 11.17 -9.42
C VAL A 151 -4.74 10.57 -10.32
N THR A 152 -4.68 9.25 -10.50
CA THR A 152 -5.68 8.56 -11.31
C THR A 152 -7.05 8.57 -10.62
N HIS A 153 -7.06 8.36 -9.31
CA HIS A 153 -8.28 8.36 -8.50
C HIS A 153 -8.07 9.24 -7.28
N PHE A 154 -9.03 10.11 -7.01
CA PHE A 154 -8.94 11.05 -5.91
C PHE A 154 -10.16 10.95 -5.00
N PHE A 155 -9.91 10.73 -3.70
CA PHE A 155 -10.94 10.66 -2.66
C PHE A 155 -10.58 11.65 -1.55
N GLY A 156 -11.05 12.88 -1.72
CA GLY A 156 -10.70 13.98 -0.83
C GLY A 156 -11.87 14.77 -0.28
#